data_0710793796c0b42abc273b165600c907
#
_entry.id   0710793796c0b42abc273b165600c907
#
_cell.length_a   1.000
_cell.length_b   1.000
_cell.length_c   1.000
_cell.angle_alpha   90.00
_cell.angle_beta   90.00
_cell.angle_gamma   90.00
#
_symmetry.space_group_name_H-M   'P 1'
#
loop_
_entity.id
_entity.type
_entity.pdbx_description
1 polymer ?
#
loop_
_entity_poly.entity_id
_entity_poly.type
_entity_poly.pdbx_seq_one_letter_code
_entity_poly.pdbx_strand_id
1 'polypeptide(L)'
;MEKQNDLLMDSSILYRSTQKYYDKMLQDLNLSYAQLPILIEIYENEGISLQQIVQVGGYDKGTVTKNVQKLNTLGYVSILTSAKDKRVKELYTTAFTKKHISEIYGIRRDWWHHITQDLTAEQIEVFSTFYQTLSNHARSYADLEQTNLQFYKLKKLSLSDYDSHLSCSLYTGGCNLKCPYCHSKDLVYLKENMYPIVTEKINEYLESHRKDLDGIYISGGEPLMHEGVVTFLQYSQDFKL
;
A
#
# COMPACT_ATOMS: atom_id res chain seq x y z
N MET A 1 6.06 12.80 -31.81
CA MET A 1 5.85 12.58 -30.35
C MET A 1 4.35 12.44 -30.16
N GLU A 2 3.84 11.22 -30.00
CA GLU A 2 2.49 11.00 -29.53
C GLU A 2 2.36 11.67 -28.17
N LYS A 3 1.30 12.48 -27.99
CA LYS A 3 0.93 12.97 -26.65
C LYS A 3 0.63 11.75 -25.79
N GLN A 4 1.59 11.35 -24.98
CA GLN A 4 1.33 10.41 -23.90
C GLN A 4 0.25 11.08 -23.01
N ASN A 5 -0.89 10.41 -22.83
CA ASN A 5 -1.93 10.90 -21.93
C ASN A 5 -1.35 10.98 -20.52
N ASP A 6 -0.96 12.16 -20.13
CA ASP A 6 -0.46 12.41 -18.77
C ASP A 6 -1.66 12.54 -17.82
N LEU A 7 -1.96 11.47 -17.10
CA LEU A 7 -3.03 11.44 -16.11
C LEU A 7 -2.74 12.26 -14.85
N LEU A 8 -1.53 12.81 -14.71
CA LEU A 8 -1.12 13.53 -13.50
C LEU A 8 -2.01 14.74 -13.23
N MET A 9 -2.29 15.55 -14.25
CA MET A 9 -3.14 16.74 -14.11
C MET A 9 -4.58 16.37 -13.79
N ASP A 10 -5.14 15.38 -14.50
CA ASP A 10 -6.52 14.93 -14.31
C ASP A 10 -6.73 14.32 -12.93
N SER A 11 -5.81 13.45 -12.46
CA SER A 11 -5.84 12.92 -11.11
C SER A 11 -5.76 14.01 -10.05
N SER A 12 -4.94 15.01 -10.28
CA SER A 12 -4.78 16.18 -9.41
C SER A 12 -6.05 17.07 -9.38
N ILE A 13 -6.71 17.24 -10.51
CA ILE A 13 -7.99 17.98 -10.61
C ILE A 13 -9.09 17.21 -9.86
N LEU A 14 -9.21 15.89 -10.12
CA LEU A 14 -10.19 15.04 -9.45
C LEU A 14 -10.01 15.08 -7.93
N TYR A 15 -8.79 14.90 -7.45
CA TYR A 15 -8.49 14.93 -6.01
C TYR A 15 -8.88 16.28 -5.37
N ARG A 16 -8.43 17.43 -5.94
CA ARG A 16 -8.74 18.76 -5.39
C ARG A 16 -10.22 19.09 -5.46
N SER A 17 -10.91 18.69 -6.52
CA SER A 17 -12.34 18.91 -6.68
C SER A 17 -13.13 18.11 -5.67
N THR A 18 -12.75 16.85 -5.46
CA THR A 18 -13.31 15.95 -4.44
C THR A 18 -13.13 16.54 -3.05
N GLN A 19 -11.92 16.96 -2.71
CA GLN A 19 -11.63 17.62 -1.42
C GLN A 19 -12.52 18.85 -1.21
N LYS A 20 -12.57 19.76 -2.19
CA LYS A 20 -13.37 20.98 -2.13
C LYS A 20 -14.86 20.71 -1.93
N TYR A 21 -15.40 19.70 -2.61
CA TYR A 21 -16.79 19.30 -2.45
C TYR A 21 -17.06 18.78 -1.04
N TYR A 22 -16.28 17.83 -0.57
CA TYR A 22 -16.50 17.24 0.76
C TYR A 22 -16.26 18.23 1.89
N ASP A 23 -15.23 19.08 1.83
CA ASP A 23 -14.99 20.11 2.85
C ASP A 23 -16.19 21.07 2.96
N LYS A 24 -16.86 21.37 1.85
CA LYS A 24 -18.08 22.19 1.84
C LYS A 24 -19.28 21.42 2.43
N MET A 25 -19.51 20.19 1.97
CA MET A 25 -20.72 19.42 2.34
C MET A 25 -20.67 18.89 3.77
N LEU A 26 -19.48 18.71 4.33
CA LEU A 26 -19.27 18.20 5.68
C LEU A 26 -19.11 19.33 6.73
N GLN A 27 -19.27 20.60 6.34
CA GLN A 27 -19.03 21.76 7.20
C GLN A 27 -19.94 21.74 8.45
N ASP A 28 -21.23 21.44 8.27
CA ASP A 28 -22.21 21.39 9.37
C ASP A 28 -21.94 20.23 10.36
N LEU A 29 -21.23 19.20 9.88
CA LEU A 29 -20.76 18.06 10.70
C LEU A 29 -19.39 18.32 11.33
N ASN A 30 -18.78 19.49 11.12
CA ASN A 30 -17.42 19.81 11.55
C ASN A 30 -16.36 18.79 11.08
N LEU A 31 -16.62 18.08 9.98
CA LEU A 31 -15.70 17.15 9.34
C LEU A 31 -15.04 17.80 8.13
N SER A 32 -13.90 17.26 7.75
CA SER A 32 -13.23 17.59 6.49
C SER A 32 -12.96 16.33 5.68
N TYR A 33 -12.60 16.51 4.41
CA TYR A 33 -12.21 15.42 3.53
C TYR A 33 -11.15 14.51 4.16
N ALA A 34 -10.18 15.07 4.89
CA ALA A 34 -9.10 14.28 5.49
C ALA A 34 -9.56 13.28 6.56
N GLN A 35 -10.67 13.56 7.28
CA GLN A 35 -11.23 12.67 8.27
C GLN A 35 -12.18 11.63 7.66
N LEU A 36 -12.81 11.94 6.54
CA LEU A 36 -13.90 11.15 5.99
C LEU A 36 -13.51 9.69 5.67
N PRO A 37 -12.44 9.40 4.93
CA PRO A 37 -12.06 8.03 4.61
C PRO A 37 -11.73 7.22 5.88
N ILE A 38 -11.05 7.86 6.85
CA ILE A 38 -10.67 7.23 8.12
C ILE A 38 -11.92 6.91 8.96
N LEU A 39 -12.89 7.83 9.02
CA LEU A 39 -14.13 7.60 9.74
C LEU A 39 -14.94 6.43 9.15
N ILE A 40 -15.00 6.37 7.82
CA ILE A 40 -15.70 5.29 7.11
C ILE A 40 -15.01 3.96 7.34
N GLU A 41 -13.68 3.92 7.25
CA GLU A 41 -12.91 2.70 7.51
C GLU A 41 -13.14 2.17 8.93
N ILE A 42 -13.20 3.06 9.93
CA ILE A 42 -13.52 2.67 11.31
C ILE A 42 -14.97 2.17 11.43
N TYR A 43 -15.91 2.80 10.73
CA TYR A 43 -17.31 2.40 10.77
C TYR A 43 -17.56 1.03 10.14
N GLU A 44 -16.91 0.75 9.02
CA GLU A 44 -17.03 -0.51 8.30
C GLU A 44 -16.26 -1.65 8.99
N ASN A 45 -15.22 -1.30 9.81
CA ASN A 45 -14.34 -2.24 10.50
C ASN A 45 -14.18 -1.87 11.98
N GLU A 46 -15.25 -1.97 12.76
CA GLU A 46 -15.25 -1.67 14.20
C GLU A 46 -14.19 -2.48 14.95
N GLY A 47 -13.39 -1.82 15.76
CA GLY A 47 -12.24 -2.44 16.45
C GLY A 47 -10.92 -2.38 15.67
N ILE A 48 -10.90 -1.76 14.51
CA ILE A 48 -9.68 -1.58 13.71
C ILE A 48 -8.62 -0.79 14.49
N SER A 49 -7.36 -1.15 14.35
CA SER A 49 -6.24 -0.43 14.96
C SER A 49 -5.73 0.71 14.07
N LEU A 50 -5.01 1.67 14.67
CA LEU A 50 -4.32 2.73 13.92
C LEU A 50 -3.38 2.17 12.86
N GLN A 51 -2.67 1.08 13.17
CA GLN A 51 -1.73 0.46 12.23
C GLN A 51 -2.45 -0.15 11.03
N GLN A 52 -3.60 -0.78 11.23
CA GLN A 52 -4.39 -1.32 10.12
C GLN A 52 -4.92 -0.21 9.22
N ILE A 53 -5.36 0.95 9.76
CA ILE A 53 -5.77 2.10 8.93
C ILE A 53 -4.59 2.63 8.10
N VAL A 54 -3.39 2.71 8.68
CA VAL A 54 -2.16 3.07 7.94
C VAL A 54 -1.95 2.13 6.76
N GLN A 55 -2.07 0.82 6.99
CA GLN A 55 -1.86 -0.20 5.97
C GLN A 55 -2.93 -0.15 4.88
N VAL A 56 -4.21 -0.05 5.24
CA VAL A 56 -5.31 -0.04 4.26
C VAL A 56 -5.30 1.26 3.44
N GLY A 57 -5.15 2.40 4.10
CA GLY A 57 -5.24 3.71 3.46
C GLY A 57 -3.96 4.22 2.79
N GLY A 58 -2.80 3.59 3.03
CA GLY A 58 -1.50 4.09 2.55
C GLY A 58 -1.12 5.46 3.14
N TYR A 59 -1.63 5.76 4.34
CA TYR A 59 -1.33 7.01 5.03
C TYR A 59 -0.05 6.90 5.85
N ASP A 60 0.63 8.03 6.09
CA ASP A 60 1.63 8.06 7.15
C ASP A 60 0.97 7.98 8.55
N LYS A 61 1.70 7.41 9.51
CA LYS A 61 1.23 7.19 10.87
C LYS A 61 0.83 8.49 11.59
N GLY A 62 1.55 9.58 11.34
CA GLY A 62 1.27 10.88 11.94
C GLY A 62 -0.06 11.45 11.47
N THR A 63 -0.34 11.36 10.18
CA THR A 63 -1.62 11.79 9.57
C THR A 63 -2.79 10.99 10.15
N VAL A 64 -2.70 9.66 10.21
CA VAL A 64 -3.77 8.83 10.80
C VAL A 64 -3.99 9.21 12.27
N THR A 65 -2.91 9.28 13.06
CA THR A 65 -3.01 9.62 14.48
C THR A 65 -3.70 10.97 14.71
N LYS A 66 -3.30 12.01 13.96
CA LYS A 66 -3.88 13.36 14.05
C LYS A 66 -5.38 13.36 13.70
N ASN A 67 -5.76 12.69 12.62
CA ASN A 67 -7.16 12.65 12.19
C ASN A 67 -8.03 11.82 13.13
N VAL A 68 -7.55 10.68 13.65
CA VAL A 68 -8.27 9.89 14.66
C VAL A 68 -8.46 10.67 15.96
N GLN A 69 -7.44 11.39 16.43
CA GLN A 69 -7.57 12.26 17.58
C GLN A 69 -8.60 13.37 17.36
N LYS A 70 -8.63 13.96 16.18
CA LYS A 70 -9.63 14.96 15.80
C LYS A 70 -11.04 14.36 15.80
N LEU A 71 -11.24 13.20 15.21
CA LEU A 71 -12.51 12.46 15.22
C LEU A 71 -12.97 12.11 16.63
N ASN A 72 -12.03 11.72 17.50
CA ASN A 72 -12.33 11.44 18.90
C ASN A 72 -12.76 12.72 19.65
N THR A 73 -12.08 13.84 19.45
CA THR A 73 -12.43 15.14 20.04
C THR A 73 -13.81 15.62 19.58
N LEU A 74 -14.16 15.38 18.32
CA LEU A 74 -15.46 15.71 17.74
C LEU A 74 -16.58 14.73 18.14
N GLY A 75 -16.25 13.66 18.88
CA GLY A 75 -17.20 12.67 19.35
C GLY A 75 -17.63 11.63 18.32
N TYR A 76 -16.95 11.53 17.17
CA TYR A 76 -17.24 10.54 16.14
C TYR A 76 -16.68 9.15 16.47
N VAL A 77 -15.51 9.10 17.10
CA VAL A 77 -14.77 7.86 17.36
C VAL A 77 -14.40 7.78 18.82
N SER A 78 -14.43 6.59 19.39
CA SER A 78 -13.87 6.24 20.69
C SER A 78 -12.62 5.38 20.51
N ILE A 79 -11.61 5.63 21.36
CA ILE A 79 -10.32 4.93 21.34
C ILE A 79 -10.25 4.08 22.61
N LEU A 80 -10.27 2.76 22.44
CA LEU A 80 -10.21 1.81 23.56
C LEU A 80 -8.86 1.06 23.53
N THR A 81 -8.45 0.59 24.71
CA THR A 81 -7.27 -0.29 24.80
C THR A 81 -7.72 -1.72 24.55
N SER A 82 -7.07 -2.42 23.63
CA SER A 82 -7.38 -3.81 23.33
C SER A 82 -7.29 -4.70 24.58
N ALA A 83 -8.28 -5.56 24.77
CA ALA A 83 -8.27 -6.56 25.82
C ALA A 83 -7.21 -7.66 25.58
N LYS A 84 -6.83 -7.88 24.31
CA LYS A 84 -5.86 -8.90 23.92
C LYS A 84 -4.41 -8.43 24.05
N ASP A 85 -4.14 -7.18 23.67
CA ASP A 85 -2.80 -6.57 23.81
C ASP A 85 -2.94 -5.10 24.22
N LYS A 86 -2.56 -4.79 25.44
CA LYS A 86 -2.67 -3.44 26.03
C LYS A 86 -1.88 -2.37 25.27
N ARG A 87 -0.97 -2.74 24.40
CA ARG A 87 -0.20 -1.82 23.53
C ARG A 87 -0.99 -1.37 22.31
N VAL A 88 -2.04 -2.12 21.95
CA VAL A 88 -2.88 -1.85 20.78
C VAL A 88 -4.07 -0.99 21.21
N LYS A 89 -4.37 0.04 20.42
CA LYS A 89 -5.57 0.85 20.51
C LYS A 89 -6.54 0.43 19.42
N GLU A 90 -7.76 0.10 19.83
CA GLU A 90 -8.88 -0.26 18.96
C GLU A 90 -9.81 0.95 18.82
N LEU A 91 -10.31 1.16 17.63
CA LEU A 91 -11.14 2.30 17.26
C LEU A 91 -12.57 1.85 17.00
N TYR A 92 -13.51 2.56 17.56
CA TYR A 92 -14.94 2.27 17.43
C TYR A 92 -15.70 3.55 17.11
N THR A 93 -16.75 3.46 16.32
CA THR A 93 -17.66 4.59 16.12
C THR A 93 -18.59 4.76 17.30
N THR A 94 -18.99 6.01 17.56
CA THR A 94 -19.91 6.34 18.66
C THR A 94 -21.38 6.30 18.20
N ALA A 95 -22.31 6.43 19.13
CA ALA A 95 -23.73 6.61 18.83
C ALA A 95 -23.99 7.89 18.00
N PHE A 96 -23.16 8.92 18.19
CA PHE A 96 -23.20 10.15 17.41
C PHE A 96 -22.91 9.87 15.92
N THR A 97 -21.86 9.12 15.63
CA THR A 97 -21.53 8.70 14.25
C THR A 97 -22.67 7.89 13.65
N LYS A 98 -23.19 6.90 14.38
CA LYS A 98 -24.29 6.04 13.88
C LYS A 98 -25.54 6.83 13.53
N LYS A 99 -25.78 7.95 14.20
CA LYS A 99 -26.89 8.86 13.90
C LYS A 99 -26.67 9.61 12.57
N HIS A 100 -25.44 10.03 12.28
CA HIS A 100 -25.10 10.86 11.11
C HIS A 100 -24.57 10.06 9.91
N ILE A 101 -24.33 8.77 10.06
CA ILE A 101 -23.67 7.97 9.02
C ILE A 101 -24.46 7.94 7.71
N SER A 102 -25.78 7.88 7.77
CA SER A 102 -26.65 7.88 6.59
C SER A 102 -26.51 9.18 5.78
N GLU A 103 -26.37 10.32 6.46
CA GLU A 103 -26.11 11.62 5.83
C GLU A 103 -24.74 11.64 5.15
N ILE A 104 -23.71 11.14 5.82
CA ILE A 104 -22.36 11.02 5.27
C ILE A 104 -22.32 10.15 4.02
N TYR A 105 -23.01 9.00 4.05
CA TYR A 105 -23.12 8.14 2.86
C TYR A 105 -23.97 8.79 1.75
N GLY A 106 -24.97 9.60 2.10
CA GLY A 106 -25.73 10.42 1.17
C GLY A 106 -24.83 11.38 0.39
N ILE A 107 -24.01 12.17 1.10
CA ILE A 107 -23.03 13.10 0.50
C ILE A 107 -22.06 12.36 -0.44
N ARG A 108 -21.58 11.17 -0.07
CA ARG A 108 -20.71 10.34 -0.92
C ARG A 108 -21.42 9.89 -2.19
N ARG A 109 -22.65 9.41 -2.07
CA ARG A 109 -23.46 8.94 -3.20
C ARG A 109 -23.76 10.08 -4.17
N ASP A 110 -24.10 11.26 -3.66
CA ASP A 110 -24.40 12.44 -4.48
C ASP A 110 -23.17 12.90 -5.26
N TRP A 111 -21.99 12.94 -4.62
CA TRP A 111 -20.74 13.23 -5.30
C TRP A 111 -20.46 12.23 -6.42
N TRP A 112 -20.55 10.94 -6.12
CA TRP A 112 -20.32 9.88 -7.09
C TRP A 112 -21.27 9.99 -8.27
N HIS A 113 -22.55 10.20 -8.00
CA HIS A 113 -23.57 10.38 -9.04
C HIS A 113 -23.25 11.58 -9.94
N HIS A 114 -22.86 12.70 -9.37
CA HIS A 114 -22.52 13.91 -10.16
C HIS A 114 -21.33 13.71 -11.08
N ILE A 115 -20.28 13.06 -10.63
CA ILE A 115 -19.07 12.89 -11.45
C ILE A 115 -19.17 11.73 -12.46
N THR A 116 -20.19 10.87 -12.31
CA THR A 116 -20.39 9.70 -13.19
C THR A 116 -21.69 9.78 -14.00
N GLN A 117 -22.40 10.90 -13.99
CA GLN A 117 -23.72 11.03 -14.59
C GLN A 117 -23.80 10.69 -16.09
N ASP A 118 -22.69 10.90 -16.82
CA ASP A 118 -22.59 10.65 -18.26
C ASP A 118 -21.97 9.29 -18.59
N LEU A 119 -21.76 8.42 -17.57
CA LEU A 119 -21.16 7.09 -17.72
C LEU A 119 -22.21 6.01 -17.51
N THR A 120 -22.11 4.92 -18.28
CA THR A 120 -22.91 3.72 -18.05
C THR A 120 -22.40 2.95 -16.84
N ALA A 121 -23.23 2.07 -16.26
CA ALA A 121 -22.84 1.21 -15.15
C ALA A 121 -21.62 0.33 -15.50
N GLU A 122 -21.56 -0.20 -16.71
CA GLU A 122 -20.44 -1.00 -17.20
C GLU A 122 -19.13 -0.18 -17.28
N GLN A 123 -19.22 1.06 -17.80
CA GLN A 123 -18.07 1.97 -17.86
C GLN A 123 -17.55 2.32 -16.46
N ILE A 124 -18.46 2.52 -15.50
CA ILE A 124 -18.11 2.81 -14.10
C ILE A 124 -17.40 1.61 -13.48
N GLU A 125 -17.88 0.40 -13.69
CA GLU A 125 -17.29 -0.85 -13.17
C GLU A 125 -15.87 -1.07 -13.74
N VAL A 126 -15.73 -0.96 -15.05
CA VAL A 126 -14.44 -1.10 -15.75
C VAL A 126 -13.45 -0.04 -15.27
N PHE A 127 -13.86 1.23 -15.21
CA PHE A 127 -13.03 2.32 -14.70
C PHE A 127 -12.60 2.08 -13.25
N SER A 128 -13.54 1.68 -12.38
CA SER A 128 -13.24 1.44 -10.96
C SER A 128 -12.19 0.35 -10.79
N THR A 129 -12.30 -0.73 -11.57
CA THR A 129 -11.34 -1.84 -11.56
C THR A 129 -9.94 -1.38 -12.00
N PHE A 130 -9.84 -0.65 -13.11
CA PHE A 130 -8.56 -0.15 -13.59
C PHE A 130 -7.97 0.91 -12.66
N TYR A 131 -8.78 1.81 -12.14
CA TYR A 131 -8.32 2.84 -11.22
C TYR A 131 -7.78 2.25 -9.91
N GLN A 132 -8.45 1.23 -9.38
CA GLN A 132 -7.98 0.49 -8.21
C GLN A 132 -6.65 -0.23 -8.48
N THR A 133 -6.54 -0.88 -9.62
CA THR A 133 -5.28 -1.54 -10.05
C THR A 133 -4.13 -0.54 -10.14
N LEU A 134 -4.34 0.58 -10.83
CA LEU A 134 -3.33 1.65 -10.94
C LEU A 134 -2.94 2.22 -9.57
N SER A 135 -3.91 2.44 -8.69
CA SER A 135 -3.66 2.96 -7.35
C SER A 135 -2.84 1.98 -6.50
N ASN A 136 -3.14 0.68 -6.59
CA ASN A 136 -2.38 -0.35 -5.90
C ASN A 136 -0.95 -0.44 -6.42
N HIS A 137 -0.74 -0.44 -7.74
CA HIS A 137 0.60 -0.46 -8.33
C HIS A 137 1.40 0.78 -7.95
N ALA A 138 0.81 1.97 -8.06
CA ALA A 138 1.47 3.22 -7.70
C ALA A 138 1.90 3.21 -6.22
N ARG A 139 1.04 2.71 -5.34
CA ARG A 139 1.34 2.57 -3.92
C ARG A 139 2.46 1.57 -3.68
N SER A 140 2.34 0.34 -4.21
CA SER A 140 3.35 -0.70 -4.04
C SER A 140 4.72 -0.25 -4.53
N TYR A 141 4.78 0.46 -5.65
CA TYR A 141 6.02 1.01 -6.18
C TYR A 141 6.59 2.13 -5.30
N ALA A 142 5.76 3.07 -4.86
CA ALA A 142 6.19 4.15 -3.98
C ALA A 142 6.67 3.64 -2.61
N ASP A 143 6.00 2.62 -2.05
CA ASP A 143 6.40 1.99 -0.80
C ASP A 143 7.73 1.23 -0.97
N LEU A 144 7.95 0.57 -2.11
CA LEU A 144 9.21 -0.11 -2.42
C LEU A 144 10.38 0.86 -2.50
N GLU A 145 10.22 2.00 -3.20
CA GLU A 145 11.25 3.04 -3.30
C GLU A 145 11.64 3.67 -1.96
N GLN A 146 10.75 3.64 -0.96
CA GLN A 146 11.04 4.11 0.40
C GLN A 146 11.80 3.08 1.23
N THR A 147 11.90 1.83 0.76
CA THR A 147 12.67 0.81 1.46
C THR A 147 14.14 0.88 1.10
N ASN A 148 15.01 0.59 2.05
CA ASN A 148 16.45 0.43 1.80
C ASN A 148 16.81 -1.00 1.36
N LEU A 149 15.83 -1.75 0.79
CA LEU A 149 16.07 -3.10 0.30
C LEU A 149 16.98 -3.06 -0.93
N GLN A 150 18.09 -3.76 -0.82
CA GLN A 150 19.08 -3.83 -1.88
C GLN A 150 19.39 -5.28 -2.22
N PHE A 151 19.42 -5.58 -3.50
CA PHE A 151 19.86 -6.87 -4.01
C PHE A 151 21.23 -6.75 -4.65
N TYR A 152 22.10 -7.66 -4.33
CA TYR A 152 23.50 -7.65 -4.77
C TYR A 152 23.80 -8.70 -5.84
N LYS A 153 22.91 -9.67 -6.02
CA LYS A 153 23.02 -10.70 -7.05
C LYS A 153 21.64 -11.06 -7.59
N LEU A 154 21.58 -11.24 -8.91
CA LEU A 154 20.44 -11.78 -9.63
C LEU A 154 20.87 -13.05 -10.37
N LYS A 155 20.28 -14.19 -10.03
CA LYS A 155 20.35 -15.42 -10.82
C LYS A 155 19.10 -15.47 -11.69
N LYS A 156 19.28 -15.22 -12.97
CA LYS A 156 18.17 -15.00 -13.91
C LYS A 156 17.23 -16.19 -14.04
N LEU A 157 17.77 -17.41 -14.10
CA LEU A 157 16.99 -18.64 -14.21
C LEU A 157 17.51 -19.69 -13.23
N SER A 158 16.62 -20.34 -12.53
CA SER A 158 16.89 -21.44 -11.62
C SER A 158 15.75 -22.45 -11.65
N LEU A 159 16.10 -23.73 -11.73
CA LEU A 159 15.20 -24.88 -11.58
C LEU A 159 15.40 -25.58 -10.23
N SER A 160 16.37 -25.10 -9.44
CA SER A 160 16.77 -25.74 -8.16
C SER A 160 16.39 -24.93 -6.93
N ASP A 161 16.14 -23.62 -7.07
CA ASP A 161 15.89 -22.75 -5.92
C ASP A 161 14.40 -22.71 -5.54
N TYR A 162 13.51 -23.04 -6.49
CA TYR A 162 12.10 -23.27 -6.25
C TYR A 162 11.73 -24.61 -6.89
N ASP A 163 11.42 -25.59 -6.08
CA ASP A 163 11.28 -26.99 -6.51
C ASP A 163 10.25 -27.15 -7.62
N SER A 164 10.67 -27.78 -8.75
CA SER A 164 9.85 -28.06 -9.92
C SER A 164 9.30 -26.82 -10.66
N HIS A 165 9.79 -25.61 -10.35
CA HIS A 165 9.35 -24.35 -10.95
C HIS A 165 10.51 -23.58 -11.55
N LEU A 166 10.24 -22.86 -12.63
CA LEU A 166 11.21 -21.94 -13.24
C LEU A 166 11.18 -20.62 -12.45
N SER A 167 12.25 -20.34 -11.72
CA SER A 167 12.33 -19.13 -10.89
C SER A 167 13.54 -18.27 -11.25
N CYS A 168 13.49 -16.99 -10.87
CA CYS A 168 14.69 -16.19 -10.69
C CYS A 168 15.03 -16.06 -9.21
N SER A 169 16.31 -15.83 -8.90
CA SER A 169 16.74 -15.70 -7.51
C SER A 169 17.40 -14.35 -7.28
N LEU A 170 16.91 -13.62 -6.29
CA LEU A 170 17.40 -12.34 -5.83
C LEU A 170 18.11 -12.51 -4.49
N TYR A 171 19.28 -11.93 -4.34
CA TYR A 171 20.10 -12.11 -3.15
C TYR A 171 20.35 -10.77 -2.44
N THR A 172 19.93 -10.68 -1.17
CA THR A 172 20.18 -9.54 -0.29
C THR A 172 21.61 -9.59 0.28
N GLY A 173 22.12 -8.46 0.73
CA GLY A 173 23.37 -8.36 1.48
C GLY A 173 23.15 -8.20 2.97
N GLY A 174 24.16 -8.55 3.76
CA GLY A 174 24.07 -8.52 5.22
C GLY A 174 23.37 -9.72 5.84
N CYS A 175 23.73 -10.07 7.07
CA CYS A 175 23.12 -11.19 7.80
C CYS A 175 23.35 -11.02 9.31
N ASN A 176 22.34 -11.27 10.11
CA ASN A 176 22.40 -11.27 11.57
C ASN A 176 22.59 -12.69 12.16
N LEU A 177 22.72 -13.71 11.31
CA LEU A 177 22.95 -15.11 11.71
C LEU A 177 24.46 -15.45 11.65
N LYS A 178 24.84 -16.54 12.35
CA LYS A 178 26.23 -17.07 12.41
C LYS A 178 26.25 -18.55 12.07
N CYS A 179 25.71 -18.93 10.91
CA CYS A 179 25.63 -20.32 10.50
C CYS A 179 27.04 -20.90 10.25
N PRO A 180 27.43 -22.02 10.88
CA PRO A 180 28.78 -22.60 10.73
C PRO A 180 29.04 -23.12 9.30
N TYR A 181 27.99 -23.41 8.54
CA TYR A 181 28.04 -23.91 7.17
C TYR A 181 27.59 -22.86 6.13
N CYS A 182 27.74 -21.57 6.43
CA CYS A 182 27.33 -20.49 5.53
C CYS A 182 28.05 -20.57 4.17
N HIS A 183 27.28 -20.71 3.09
CA HIS A 183 27.80 -20.75 1.72
C HIS A 183 27.86 -19.36 1.05
N SER A 184 27.22 -18.34 1.63
CA SER A 184 27.08 -16.99 1.06
C SER A 184 27.90 -15.94 1.82
N LYS A 185 29.12 -16.29 2.26
CA LYS A 185 29.95 -15.41 3.09
C LYS A 185 30.23 -14.06 2.44
N ASP A 186 30.33 -14.00 1.12
CA ASP A 186 30.53 -12.74 0.38
C ASP A 186 29.32 -11.80 0.47
N LEU A 187 28.11 -12.33 0.62
CA LEU A 187 26.88 -11.56 0.82
C LEU A 187 26.67 -11.17 2.29
N VAL A 188 27.18 -12.00 3.22
CA VAL A 188 27.14 -11.69 4.66
C VAL A 188 28.07 -10.52 4.99
N TYR A 189 29.26 -10.52 4.41
CA TYR A 189 30.29 -9.51 4.59
C TYR A 189 30.55 -8.84 3.24
N LEU A 190 29.70 -7.87 2.89
CA LEU A 190 29.81 -7.14 1.62
C LEU A 190 31.19 -6.51 1.47
N LYS A 191 31.87 -6.80 0.36
CA LYS A 191 33.15 -6.20 0.02
C LYS A 191 32.94 -4.78 -0.51
N GLU A 192 33.93 -3.90 -0.35
CA GLU A 192 33.86 -2.50 -0.80
C GLU A 192 33.56 -2.33 -2.30
N ASN A 193 33.86 -3.33 -3.12
CA ASN A 193 33.60 -3.34 -4.56
C ASN A 193 32.29 -4.03 -4.96
N MET A 194 31.45 -4.41 -4.01
CA MET A 194 30.17 -5.05 -4.25
C MET A 194 29.06 -4.00 -4.19
N TYR A 195 28.50 -3.67 -5.33
CA TYR A 195 27.45 -2.67 -5.46
C TYR A 195 26.09 -3.33 -5.63
N PRO A 196 25.03 -2.74 -5.09
CA PRO A 196 23.68 -3.24 -5.30
C PRO A 196 23.27 -3.12 -6.78
N ILE A 197 22.41 -4.02 -7.20
CA ILE A 197 21.76 -3.96 -8.51
C ILE A 197 20.73 -2.84 -8.45
N VAL A 198 20.72 -2.01 -9.47
CA VAL A 198 19.71 -0.94 -9.62
C VAL A 198 18.33 -1.56 -9.74
N THR A 199 17.37 -1.08 -8.93
CA THR A 199 16.02 -1.65 -8.81
C THR A 199 15.31 -1.71 -10.16
N GLU A 200 15.48 -0.68 -11.01
CA GLU A 200 14.91 -0.62 -12.36
C GLU A 200 15.32 -1.81 -13.22
N LYS A 201 16.57 -2.26 -13.12
CA LYS A 201 17.06 -3.43 -13.86
C LYS A 201 16.42 -4.75 -13.40
N ILE A 202 16.09 -4.83 -12.12
CA ILE A 202 15.36 -5.98 -11.58
C ILE A 202 13.93 -5.96 -12.13
N ASN A 203 13.28 -4.81 -12.05
CA ASN A 203 11.91 -4.63 -12.54
C ASN A 203 11.81 -4.89 -14.05
N GLU A 204 12.70 -4.33 -14.85
CA GLU A 204 12.79 -4.61 -16.29
C GLU A 204 12.95 -6.11 -16.58
N TYR A 205 13.77 -6.79 -15.81
CA TYR A 205 13.97 -8.23 -15.96
C TYR A 205 12.69 -9.00 -15.61
N LEU A 206 12.05 -8.71 -14.50
CA LEU A 206 10.81 -9.35 -14.06
C LEU A 206 9.67 -9.12 -15.05
N GLU A 207 9.50 -7.89 -15.52
CA GLU A 207 8.49 -7.55 -16.54
C GLU A 207 8.71 -8.31 -17.86
N SER A 208 9.95 -8.34 -18.35
CA SER A 208 10.26 -9.00 -19.62
C SER A 208 10.09 -10.52 -19.57
N HIS A 209 10.17 -11.14 -18.39
CA HIS A 209 10.08 -12.60 -18.20
C HIS A 209 8.84 -13.03 -17.41
N ARG A 210 7.88 -12.14 -17.21
CA ARG A 210 6.64 -12.38 -16.46
C ARG A 210 5.86 -13.62 -16.90
N LYS A 211 5.94 -14.00 -18.16
CA LYS A 211 5.23 -15.15 -18.72
C LYS A 211 6.03 -16.46 -18.60
N ASP A 212 7.32 -16.35 -18.37
CA ASP A 212 8.24 -17.48 -18.38
C ASP A 212 8.57 -17.94 -16.96
N LEU A 213 8.51 -17.05 -15.98
CA LEU A 213 8.82 -17.35 -14.59
C LEU A 213 7.57 -17.80 -13.81
N ASP A 214 7.74 -18.86 -13.02
CA ASP A 214 6.73 -19.35 -12.08
C ASP A 214 6.84 -18.68 -10.71
N GLY A 215 7.99 -18.04 -10.40
CA GLY A 215 8.18 -17.40 -9.12
C GLY A 215 9.53 -16.70 -8.94
N ILE A 216 9.64 -15.98 -7.83
CA ILE A 216 10.85 -15.31 -7.38
C ILE A 216 11.31 -15.94 -6.07
N TYR A 217 12.57 -16.37 -6.05
CA TYR A 217 13.23 -16.87 -4.83
C TYR A 217 14.10 -15.77 -4.23
N ILE A 218 13.91 -15.44 -2.96
CA ILE A 218 14.71 -14.43 -2.25
C ILE A 218 15.60 -15.13 -1.24
N SER A 219 16.90 -14.86 -1.32
CA SER A 219 17.94 -15.41 -0.48
C SER A 219 19.07 -14.39 -0.28
N GLY A 220 20.27 -14.86 0.03
CA GLY A 220 21.49 -14.03 0.13
C GLY A 220 22.15 -14.11 1.49
N GLY A 221 22.23 -13.00 2.23
CA GLY A 221 22.51 -12.98 3.65
C GLY A 221 21.29 -13.49 4.43
N GLU A 222 20.61 -12.60 5.18
CA GLU A 222 19.30 -12.91 5.78
C GLU A 222 18.24 -11.94 5.23
N PRO A 223 17.39 -12.38 4.29
CA PRO A 223 16.39 -11.50 3.69
C PRO A 223 15.44 -10.86 4.72
N LEU A 224 15.00 -11.62 5.72
CA LEU A 224 14.04 -11.14 6.73
C LEU A 224 14.64 -10.10 7.69
N MET A 225 15.94 -9.82 7.61
CA MET A 225 16.57 -8.70 8.30
C MET A 225 16.18 -7.34 7.70
N HIS A 226 15.68 -7.32 6.47
CA HIS A 226 15.31 -6.12 5.73
C HIS A 226 13.78 -5.91 5.75
N GLU A 227 13.33 -4.80 6.31
CA GLU A 227 11.89 -4.46 6.35
C GLU A 227 11.25 -4.40 4.96
N GLY A 228 11.99 -3.99 3.95
CA GLY A 228 11.54 -3.90 2.56
C GLY A 228 11.24 -5.23 1.87
N VAL A 229 11.63 -6.39 2.42
CA VAL A 229 11.37 -7.69 1.80
C VAL A 229 9.87 -7.97 1.68
N VAL A 230 9.10 -7.66 2.72
CA VAL A 230 7.64 -7.86 2.69
C VAL A 230 6.99 -6.96 1.63
N THR A 231 7.40 -5.69 1.57
CA THR A 231 6.94 -4.74 0.55
C THR A 231 7.28 -5.21 -0.86
N PHE A 232 8.52 -5.72 -1.05
CA PHE A 232 8.93 -6.26 -2.35
C PHE A 232 8.13 -7.50 -2.75
N LEU A 233 7.84 -8.41 -1.80
CA LEU A 233 7.00 -9.58 -2.05
C LEU A 233 5.56 -9.18 -2.44
N GLN A 234 4.98 -8.18 -1.78
CA GLN A 234 3.68 -7.65 -2.15
C GLN A 234 3.70 -7.03 -3.55
N TYR A 235 4.70 -6.22 -3.85
CA TYR A 235 4.92 -5.66 -5.18
C TYR A 235 5.08 -6.76 -6.25
N SER A 236 5.84 -7.82 -5.95
CA SER A 236 6.08 -8.90 -6.91
C SER A 236 4.84 -9.76 -7.19
N GLN A 237 3.86 -9.82 -6.29
CA GLN A 237 2.56 -10.48 -6.54
C GLN A 237 1.78 -9.82 -7.69
N ASP A 238 1.98 -8.52 -7.93
CA ASP A 238 1.36 -7.80 -9.04
C ASP A 238 1.85 -8.34 -10.41
N PHE A 239 3.03 -8.97 -10.44
CA PHE A 239 3.55 -9.68 -11.61
C PHE A 239 2.93 -11.07 -11.81
N LYS A 240 2.09 -11.55 -10.87
CA LYS A 240 1.56 -12.93 -10.82
C LYS A 240 2.67 -13.99 -10.82
N LEU A 241 3.76 -13.68 -10.13
CA LEU A 241 4.89 -14.57 -9.89
C LEU A 241 4.82 -15.17 -8.49
#